data_b74ed42b88a8d6c686c636d3f999005d
#
_entry.id   b74ed42b88a8d6c686c636d3f999005d
#
_cell.length_a   1.000
_cell.length_b   1.000
_cell.length_c   1.000
_cell.angle_alpha   90.00
_cell.angle_beta   90.00
_cell.angle_gamma   90.00
#
_symmetry.space_group_name_H-M   'P 1'
#
loop_
_entity.id
_entity.type
_entity.pdbx_description
1 polymer ?
#
loop_
_entity_poly.entity_id
_entity_poly.type
_entity_poly.pdbx_seq_one_letter_code
_entity_poly.pdbx_strand_id
1 'polypeptide(L)'
;LYYGFPVVLIGYKDSKWKYNVTTMSSSYSLGNTLTIGLASKSNAVTNIKKYGEFTLNIPCQEILNKVEIAGFHSGQNKIGMADITYDLGEKVDAPLLDECLLNIECRVEHIVEHGDYTNFIATIERRVICDEMLNEDGSLNSRDFNPIYFMGDDKERIYRYFNSDTKKLGENMGCSAEDDSICG
;
A
#
# COMPACT_ATOMS: atom_id res chain seq x y z
N LEU A 1 6.54 14.58 -11.07
CA LEU A 1 6.00 15.32 -9.93
C LEU A 1 5.17 14.38 -9.05
N TYR A 2 5.49 14.35 -7.76
CA TYR A 2 4.77 13.58 -6.73
C TYR A 2 4.16 14.58 -5.74
N TYR A 3 2.84 14.55 -5.58
CA TYR A 3 2.08 15.57 -4.82
C TYR A 3 1.42 15.01 -3.56
N GLY A 4 1.99 13.96 -2.98
CA GLY A 4 1.48 13.34 -1.76
C GLY A 4 0.81 11.99 -2.02
N PHE A 5 1.61 11.02 -2.49
CA PHE A 5 1.15 9.64 -2.65
C PHE A 5 1.52 8.81 -1.43
N PRO A 6 0.65 7.91 -0.96
CA PRO A 6 1.02 7.00 0.11
C PRO A 6 2.14 6.07 -0.34
N VAL A 7 3.12 5.87 0.52
CA VAL A 7 4.15 4.85 0.32
C VAL A 7 3.61 3.50 0.77
N VAL A 8 3.74 2.50 -0.08
CA VAL A 8 3.26 1.14 0.20
C VAL A 8 4.32 0.11 -0.17
N LEU A 9 4.27 -1.02 0.51
CA LEU A 9 5.06 -2.22 0.21
C LEU A 9 4.16 -3.24 -0.47
N ILE A 10 4.52 -3.64 -1.69
CA ILE A 10 3.82 -4.69 -2.43
C ILE A 10 4.52 -6.01 -2.16
N GLY A 11 3.83 -6.90 -1.45
CA GLY A 11 4.25 -8.28 -1.25
C GLY A 11 3.77 -9.18 -2.39
N TYR A 12 4.63 -10.05 -2.89
CA TYR A 12 4.28 -10.93 -4.00
C TYR A 12 5.04 -12.26 -3.95
N LYS A 13 4.44 -13.29 -4.53
CA LYS A 13 5.11 -14.57 -4.77
C LYS A 13 6.21 -14.38 -5.82
N ASP A 14 7.41 -14.86 -5.52
CA ASP A 14 8.59 -14.69 -6.37
C ASP A 14 9.11 -16.05 -6.86
N SER A 15 9.35 -16.15 -8.16
CA SER A 15 9.83 -17.39 -8.80
C SER A 15 11.20 -17.85 -8.32
N LYS A 16 12.03 -16.91 -7.84
CA LYS A 16 13.42 -17.16 -7.40
C LYS A 16 13.55 -17.23 -5.88
N TRP A 17 12.85 -16.35 -5.17
CA TRP A 17 13.02 -16.16 -3.73
C TRP A 17 11.83 -16.67 -2.90
N LYS A 18 10.91 -17.38 -3.53
CA LYS A 18 9.63 -17.84 -2.99
C LYS A 18 8.65 -16.67 -2.75
N TYR A 19 9.05 -15.69 -1.96
CA TYR A 19 8.32 -14.43 -1.75
C TYR A 19 9.29 -13.26 -1.78
N ASN A 20 8.78 -12.09 -2.16
CA ASN A 20 9.57 -10.86 -2.21
C ASN A 20 8.66 -9.63 -2.00
N VAL A 21 9.28 -8.46 -1.92
CA VAL A 21 8.60 -7.20 -1.68
C VAL A 21 9.17 -6.11 -2.59
N THR A 22 8.37 -5.08 -2.87
CA THR A 22 8.84 -3.86 -3.54
C THR A 22 8.10 -2.64 -3.01
N THR A 23 8.80 -1.51 -2.92
CA THR A 23 8.21 -0.23 -2.54
C THR A 23 7.65 0.48 -3.76
N MET A 24 6.51 1.12 -3.60
CA MET A 24 5.90 1.97 -4.60
C MET A 24 4.99 3.02 -3.95
N SER A 25 4.50 3.98 -4.74
CA SER A 25 3.59 5.03 -4.28
C SER A 25 2.43 5.32 -5.24
N SER A 26 2.30 4.56 -6.32
CA SER A 26 1.26 4.77 -7.35
C SER A 26 0.09 3.82 -7.11
N SER A 27 -0.72 4.11 -6.10
CA SER A 27 -1.88 3.28 -5.75
C SER A 27 -3.10 4.13 -5.41
N TYR A 28 -4.27 3.57 -5.67
CA TYR A 28 -5.54 4.08 -5.15
C TYR A 28 -6.54 2.93 -5.00
N SER A 29 -7.52 3.13 -4.13
CA SER A 29 -8.65 2.19 -4.01
C SER A 29 -9.98 2.92 -4.14
N LEU A 30 -10.95 2.23 -4.71
CA LEU A 30 -12.33 2.70 -4.84
C LEU A 30 -13.27 1.51 -4.59
N GLY A 31 -14.02 1.58 -3.50
CA GLY A 31 -14.86 0.47 -3.05
C GLY A 31 -14.01 -0.78 -2.77
N ASN A 32 -14.30 -1.87 -3.48
CA ASN A 32 -13.56 -3.13 -3.36
C ASN A 32 -12.51 -3.33 -4.47
N THR A 33 -12.21 -2.28 -5.23
CA THR A 33 -11.18 -2.30 -6.27
C THR A 33 -9.93 -1.57 -5.80
N LEU A 34 -8.76 -2.13 -6.07
CA LEU A 34 -7.47 -1.51 -5.81
C LEU A 34 -6.65 -1.49 -7.10
N THR A 35 -6.06 -0.35 -7.41
CA THR A 35 -5.19 -0.19 -8.57
C THR A 35 -3.78 0.18 -8.12
N ILE A 36 -2.78 -0.51 -8.69
CA ILE A 36 -1.37 -0.21 -8.50
C ILE A 36 -0.66 -0.03 -9.85
N GLY A 37 0.32 0.88 -9.90
CA GLY A 37 1.15 1.11 -11.10
C GLY A 37 2.63 0.86 -10.79
N LEU A 38 3.30 0.03 -11.60
CA LEU A 38 4.69 -0.35 -11.46
C LEU A 38 5.45 -0.22 -12.79
N ALA A 39 6.77 -0.04 -12.72
CA ALA A 39 7.62 -0.08 -13.92
C ALA A 39 7.56 -1.48 -14.55
N SER A 40 7.22 -1.57 -15.84
CA SER A 40 6.95 -2.83 -16.56
C SER A 40 8.11 -3.83 -16.53
N LYS A 41 9.35 -3.33 -16.45
CA LYS A 41 10.57 -4.15 -16.40
C LYS A 41 10.92 -4.65 -14.99
N SER A 42 10.12 -4.33 -13.97
CA SER A 42 10.42 -4.74 -12.59
C SER A 42 10.16 -6.23 -12.36
N ASN A 43 10.92 -6.81 -11.43
CA ASN A 43 10.73 -8.21 -11.01
C ASN A 43 9.32 -8.44 -10.43
N ALA A 44 8.78 -7.45 -9.72
CA ALA A 44 7.42 -7.51 -9.18
C ALA A 44 6.38 -7.68 -10.28
N VAL A 45 6.46 -6.87 -11.36
CA VAL A 45 5.52 -6.97 -12.51
C VAL A 45 5.57 -8.35 -13.13
N THR A 46 6.76 -8.90 -13.36
CA THR A 46 6.93 -10.24 -13.95
C THR A 46 6.24 -11.31 -13.10
N ASN A 47 6.42 -11.24 -11.78
CA ASN A 47 5.86 -12.23 -10.88
C ASN A 47 4.37 -12.03 -10.61
N ILE A 48 3.89 -10.80 -10.45
CA ILE A 48 2.45 -10.52 -10.28
C ILE A 48 1.67 -10.92 -11.55
N LYS A 49 2.21 -10.68 -12.75
CA LYS A 49 1.61 -11.20 -14.00
C LYS A 49 1.50 -12.72 -14.02
N LYS A 50 2.52 -13.40 -13.48
CA LYS A 50 2.57 -14.87 -13.48
C LYS A 50 1.60 -15.50 -12.49
N TYR A 51 1.48 -14.94 -11.30
CA TYR A 51 0.72 -15.54 -10.20
C TYR A 51 -0.67 -14.93 -10.01
N GLY A 52 -0.93 -13.73 -10.52
CA GLY A 52 -2.21 -13.05 -10.44
C GLY A 52 -2.58 -12.51 -9.06
N GLU A 53 -1.63 -12.45 -8.14
CA GLU A 53 -1.88 -12.14 -6.73
C GLU A 53 -0.78 -11.26 -6.15
N PHE A 54 -1.16 -10.41 -5.20
CA PHE A 54 -0.22 -9.60 -4.42
C PHE A 54 -0.88 -9.13 -3.12
N THR A 55 -0.07 -8.62 -2.20
CA THR A 55 -0.53 -7.87 -1.05
C THR A 55 -0.08 -6.42 -1.14
N LEU A 56 -0.90 -5.49 -0.67
CA LEU A 56 -0.52 -4.11 -0.42
C LEU A 56 -0.43 -3.91 1.08
N ASN A 57 0.74 -3.48 1.56
CA ASN A 57 1.03 -3.33 2.97
C ASN A 57 1.42 -1.88 3.24
N ILE A 58 0.75 -1.22 4.19
CA ILE A 58 0.96 0.18 4.55
C ILE A 58 1.95 0.26 5.71
N PRO A 59 3.20 0.70 5.47
CA PRO A 59 4.22 0.77 6.50
C PRO A 59 4.03 1.94 7.45
N CYS A 60 4.49 1.77 8.69
CA CYS A 60 4.70 2.87 9.62
C CYS A 60 6.08 3.53 9.40
N GLN A 61 6.31 4.69 10.03
CA GLN A 61 7.57 5.43 9.87
C GLN A 61 8.78 4.71 10.49
N GLU A 62 8.57 3.86 11.47
CA GLU A 62 9.59 3.13 12.22
C GLU A 62 10.37 2.16 11.31
N ILE A 63 9.74 1.68 10.24
CA ILE A 63 10.36 0.75 9.28
C ILE A 63 10.80 1.43 7.97
N LEU A 64 11.02 2.75 7.98
CA LEU A 64 11.41 3.49 6.77
C LEU A 64 12.68 2.94 6.11
N ASN A 65 13.66 2.47 6.90
CA ASN A 65 14.85 1.82 6.39
C ASN A 65 14.54 0.55 5.56
N LYS A 66 13.56 -0.26 5.98
CA LYS A 66 13.10 -1.45 5.25
C LYS A 66 12.37 -1.06 3.96
N VAL A 67 11.58 0.01 4.02
CA VAL A 67 10.92 0.62 2.86
C VAL A 67 11.93 1.03 1.78
N GLU A 68 13.04 1.67 2.17
CA GLU A 68 14.08 2.10 1.25
C GLU A 68 14.85 0.91 0.67
N ILE A 69 15.23 -0.09 1.48
CA ILE A 69 15.85 -1.32 0.99
C ILE A 69 14.95 -2.00 -0.05
N ALA A 70 13.66 -2.12 0.22
CA ALA A 70 12.69 -2.71 -0.70
C ALA A 70 12.52 -1.91 -2.00
N GLY A 71 12.76 -0.58 -1.96
CA GLY A 71 12.65 0.31 -3.11
C GLY A 71 13.90 0.38 -3.98
N PHE A 72 15.08 0.46 -3.37
CA PHE A 72 16.32 0.75 -4.09
C PHE A 72 17.08 -0.48 -4.61
N HIS A 73 16.73 -1.70 -4.19
CA HIS A 73 17.41 -2.92 -4.62
C HIS A 73 16.56 -3.71 -5.60
N SER A 74 16.90 -3.66 -6.90
CA SER A 74 16.16 -4.42 -7.92
C SER A 74 16.71 -5.83 -8.09
N GLY A 75 15.81 -6.82 -8.30
CA GLY A 75 16.18 -8.20 -8.63
C GLY A 75 16.90 -8.98 -7.53
N GLN A 76 16.81 -8.54 -6.27
CA GLN A 76 17.43 -9.16 -5.10
C GLN A 76 16.37 -9.67 -4.11
N ASN A 77 16.79 -10.50 -3.14
CA ASN A 77 15.95 -10.95 -2.03
C ASN A 77 15.76 -9.82 -1.02
N LYS A 78 14.78 -8.96 -1.26
CA LYS A 78 14.57 -7.77 -0.44
C LYS A 78 13.97 -8.08 0.92
N ILE A 79 13.19 -9.13 1.04
CA ILE A 79 12.70 -9.62 2.35
C ILE A 79 13.88 -9.99 3.24
N GLY A 80 14.81 -10.80 2.75
CA GLY A 80 15.99 -11.19 3.52
C GLY A 80 16.96 -10.05 3.79
N MET A 81 17.14 -9.12 2.82
CA MET A 81 18.04 -7.97 2.98
C MET A 81 17.54 -6.96 4.02
N ALA A 82 16.23 -6.76 4.10
CA ALA A 82 15.61 -5.82 5.01
C ALA A 82 15.18 -6.45 6.34
N ASP A 83 15.43 -7.74 6.53
CA ASP A 83 14.97 -8.51 7.69
C ASP A 83 13.47 -8.29 7.96
N ILE A 84 12.66 -8.48 6.90
CA ILE A 84 11.21 -8.33 6.97
C ILE A 84 10.60 -9.65 7.41
N THR A 85 9.82 -9.61 8.49
CA THR A 85 8.97 -10.73 8.93
C THR A 85 7.58 -10.63 8.28
N TYR A 86 6.95 -11.77 8.04
CA TYR A 86 5.66 -11.84 7.37
C TYR A 86 4.93 -13.14 7.65
N ASP A 87 3.62 -13.06 7.66
CA ASP A 87 2.73 -14.20 7.50
C ASP A 87 2.27 -14.34 6.05
N LEU A 88 1.71 -15.49 5.68
CA LEU A 88 1.09 -15.66 4.37
C LEU A 88 -0.38 -15.25 4.40
N GLY A 89 -0.82 -14.66 3.30
CA GLY A 89 -2.23 -14.34 3.10
C GLY A 89 -3.12 -15.57 3.19
N GLU A 90 -4.35 -15.39 3.67
CA GLU A 90 -5.37 -16.44 3.70
C GLU A 90 -6.11 -16.58 2.37
N LYS A 91 -6.22 -15.50 1.61
CA LYS A 91 -6.95 -15.44 0.35
C LYS A 91 -6.03 -15.45 -0.86
N VAL A 92 -4.77 -15.02 -0.68
CA VAL A 92 -3.76 -14.95 -1.75
C VAL A 92 -2.44 -15.54 -1.26
N ASP A 93 -1.67 -16.14 -2.16
CA ASP A 93 -0.35 -16.71 -1.84
C ASP A 93 0.74 -15.62 -1.98
N ALA A 94 0.68 -14.64 -1.08
CA ALA A 94 1.61 -13.51 -1.01
C ALA A 94 1.84 -13.08 0.46
N PRO A 95 2.99 -12.43 0.78
CA PRO A 95 3.34 -12.09 2.15
C PRO A 95 2.56 -10.90 2.68
N LEU A 96 1.99 -11.02 3.87
CA LEU A 96 1.47 -9.95 4.74
C LEU A 96 2.58 -9.54 5.70
N LEU A 97 3.00 -8.29 5.67
CA LEU A 97 4.16 -7.82 6.44
C LEU A 97 3.76 -7.45 7.87
N ASP A 98 4.41 -8.07 8.87
CA ASP A 98 4.01 -7.98 10.28
C ASP A 98 4.08 -6.56 10.85
N GLU A 99 5.06 -5.78 10.41
CA GLU A 99 5.32 -4.41 10.92
C GLU A 99 4.50 -3.33 10.18
N CYS A 100 3.48 -3.71 9.41
CA CYS A 100 2.64 -2.76 8.67
C CYS A 100 1.32 -2.47 9.39
N LEU A 101 0.84 -1.23 9.27
CA LEU A 101 -0.40 -0.77 9.89
C LEU A 101 -1.66 -1.43 9.32
N LEU A 102 -1.63 -1.71 8.04
CA LEU A 102 -2.72 -2.32 7.28
C LEU A 102 -2.15 -3.17 6.16
N ASN A 103 -2.66 -4.37 6.01
CA ASN A 103 -2.35 -5.30 4.93
C ASN A 103 -3.62 -5.61 4.13
N ILE A 104 -3.51 -5.60 2.80
CA ILE A 104 -4.63 -5.83 1.88
C ILE A 104 -4.26 -6.96 0.93
N GLU A 105 -5.04 -8.03 0.93
CA GLU A 105 -4.90 -9.15 0.01
C GLU A 105 -5.65 -8.86 -1.29
N CYS A 106 -4.98 -9.01 -2.43
CA CYS A 106 -5.49 -8.57 -3.73
C CYS A 106 -5.33 -9.65 -4.80
N ARG A 107 -6.39 -9.85 -5.58
CA ARG A 107 -6.40 -10.70 -6.77
C ARG A 107 -6.54 -9.86 -8.03
N VAL A 108 -5.62 -10.04 -8.97
CA VAL A 108 -5.58 -9.28 -10.22
C VAL A 108 -6.73 -9.67 -11.13
N GLU A 109 -7.49 -8.68 -11.59
CA GLU A 109 -8.58 -8.83 -12.56
C GLU A 109 -8.16 -8.36 -13.95
N HIS A 110 -7.49 -7.20 -14.00
CA HIS A 110 -7.07 -6.61 -15.27
C HIS A 110 -5.62 -6.11 -15.20
N ILE A 111 -4.95 -6.22 -16.33
CA ILE A 111 -3.58 -5.71 -16.53
C ILE A 111 -3.63 -4.71 -17.68
N VAL A 112 -3.23 -3.46 -17.40
CA VAL A 112 -3.19 -2.38 -18.40
C VAL A 112 -1.76 -1.89 -18.54
N GLU A 113 -1.18 -2.10 -19.72
CA GLU A 113 0.16 -1.63 -20.05
C GLU A 113 0.09 -0.30 -20.78
N HIS A 114 0.87 0.68 -20.35
CA HIS A 114 0.99 1.96 -21.04
C HIS A 114 2.43 2.49 -20.93
N GLY A 115 3.11 2.62 -22.05
CA GLY A 115 4.52 3.01 -22.10
C GLY A 115 5.39 2.06 -21.27
N ASP A 116 6.18 2.61 -20.38
CA ASP A 116 7.08 1.87 -19.49
C ASP A 116 6.40 1.39 -18.19
N TYR A 117 5.09 1.47 -18.08
CA TYR A 117 4.35 1.16 -16.87
C TYR A 117 3.28 0.11 -17.09
N THR A 118 3.10 -0.72 -16.06
CA THR A 118 2.03 -1.72 -15.97
C THR A 118 1.14 -1.38 -14.78
N ASN A 119 -0.15 -1.25 -15.03
CA ASN A 119 -1.16 -1.07 -14.00
C ASN A 119 -1.90 -2.39 -13.79
N PHE A 120 -2.05 -2.77 -12.53
CA PHE A 120 -2.85 -3.90 -12.10
C PHE A 120 -4.12 -3.36 -11.45
N ILE A 121 -5.27 -3.78 -11.97
CA ILE A 121 -6.57 -3.52 -11.36
C ILE A 121 -6.97 -4.83 -10.68
N ALA A 122 -7.17 -4.78 -9.37
CA ALA A 122 -7.36 -5.96 -8.54
C ALA A 122 -8.59 -5.83 -7.64
N THR A 123 -9.22 -6.96 -7.35
CA THR A 123 -10.24 -7.08 -6.32
C THR A 123 -9.57 -7.22 -4.95
N ILE A 124 -10.08 -6.51 -3.96
CA ILE A 124 -9.67 -6.64 -2.56
C ILE A 124 -10.40 -7.84 -1.97
N GLU A 125 -9.65 -8.88 -1.62
CA GLU A 125 -10.17 -10.12 -1.04
C GLU A 125 -10.27 -10.06 0.49
N ARG A 126 -9.34 -9.35 1.15
CA ARG A 126 -9.29 -9.22 2.60
C ARG A 126 -8.48 -7.98 3.01
N ARG A 127 -8.85 -7.40 4.15
CA ARG A 127 -8.07 -6.36 4.84
C ARG A 127 -7.74 -6.86 6.25
N VAL A 128 -6.49 -6.70 6.65
CA VAL A 128 -5.99 -7.01 8.00
C VAL A 128 -5.37 -5.75 8.55
N ILE A 129 -5.90 -5.26 9.65
CA ILE A 129 -5.42 -4.06 10.31
C ILE A 129 -4.78 -4.41 11.65
N CYS A 130 -3.75 -3.68 12.02
CA CYS A 130 -3.10 -3.81 13.33
C CYS A 130 -4.08 -3.40 14.44
N ASP A 131 -4.19 -4.18 15.51
CA ASP A 131 -5.16 -3.95 16.59
C ASP A 131 -4.99 -2.57 17.24
N GLU A 132 -3.76 -2.05 17.33
CA GLU A 132 -3.48 -0.71 17.85
C GLU A 132 -4.09 0.42 17.00
N MET A 133 -4.46 0.13 15.74
CA MET A 133 -5.11 1.06 14.84
C MET A 133 -6.65 0.99 14.92
N LEU A 134 -7.21 0.25 15.85
CA LEU A 134 -8.64 0.15 16.09
C LEU A 134 -9.06 0.85 17.38
N ASN A 135 -10.21 1.52 17.33
CA ASN A 135 -10.90 1.98 18.53
C ASN A 135 -11.57 0.80 19.25
N GLU A 136 -12.04 1.00 20.49
CA GLU A 136 -12.74 -0.02 21.27
C GLU A 136 -14.00 -0.59 20.59
N ASP A 137 -14.63 0.18 19.72
CA ASP A 137 -15.81 -0.22 18.94
C ASP A 137 -15.45 -0.95 17.62
N GLY A 138 -14.16 -1.18 17.36
CA GLY A 138 -13.66 -1.82 16.15
C GLY A 138 -13.56 -0.91 14.93
N SER A 139 -13.85 0.38 15.04
CA SER A 139 -13.66 1.35 13.98
C SER A 139 -12.18 1.76 13.86
N LEU A 140 -11.79 2.25 12.67
CA LEU A 140 -10.43 2.74 12.43
C LEU A 140 -10.13 3.98 13.30
N ASN A 141 -9.06 3.92 14.07
CA ASN A 141 -8.48 5.10 14.73
C ASN A 141 -7.76 5.99 13.72
N SER A 142 -8.54 6.75 12.97
CA SER A 142 -8.03 7.61 11.89
C SER A 142 -7.06 8.71 12.37
N ARG A 143 -6.99 8.99 13.67
CA ARG A 143 -6.10 10.03 14.23
C ARG A 143 -4.68 9.52 14.41
N ASP A 144 -4.54 8.25 14.78
CA ASP A 144 -3.24 7.63 15.03
C ASP A 144 -2.73 6.85 13.79
N PHE A 145 -3.61 6.61 12.83
CA PHE A 145 -3.23 6.01 11.54
C PHE A 145 -2.40 7.00 10.71
N ASN A 146 -1.08 6.88 10.78
CA ASN A 146 -0.14 7.82 10.18
C ASN A 146 0.79 7.14 9.15
N PRO A 147 0.31 6.88 7.92
CA PRO A 147 1.11 6.31 6.85
C PRO A 147 2.16 7.30 6.33
N ILE A 148 3.18 6.76 5.66
CA ILE A 148 4.23 7.55 5.03
C ILE A 148 3.72 8.10 3.69
N TYR A 149 4.00 9.36 3.40
CA TYR A 149 3.72 9.99 2.11
C TYR A 149 5.00 10.34 1.37
N PHE A 150 4.96 10.27 0.05
CA PHE A 150 6.05 10.59 -0.85
C PHE A 150 5.70 11.83 -1.67
N MET A 151 6.58 12.82 -1.64
CA MET A 151 6.41 14.09 -2.35
C MET A 151 7.71 14.52 -3.01
N GLY A 152 7.59 15.36 -4.06
CA GLY A 152 8.72 16.00 -4.67
C GLY A 152 8.74 15.94 -6.19
N ASP A 153 9.88 16.27 -6.75
CA ASP A 153 10.12 16.30 -8.19
C ASP A 153 11.48 15.67 -8.55
N ASP A 154 12.05 16.06 -9.67
CA ASP A 154 13.33 15.54 -10.12
C ASP A 154 14.53 16.12 -9.36
N LYS A 155 14.32 17.20 -8.58
CA LYS A 155 15.38 17.88 -7.81
C LYS A 155 15.44 17.39 -6.39
N GLU A 156 14.30 17.22 -5.75
CA GLU A 156 14.20 16.79 -4.38
C GLU A 156 12.97 15.87 -4.20
N ARG A 157 13.15 14.79 -3.45
CA ARG A 157 12.11 13.86 -3.07
C ARG A 157 12.20 13.59 -1.59
N ILE A 158 11.07 13.73 -0.89
CA ILE A 158 11.00 13.64 0.56
C ILE A 158 9.84 12.73 0.99
N TYR A 159 9.98 12.18 2.19
CA TYR A 159 8.86 11.59 2.91
C TYR A 159 8.16 12.64 3.76
N ARG A 160 6.85 12.53 3.87
CA ARG A 160 6.00 13.36 4.72
C ARG A 160 5.13 12.47 5.58
N TYR A 161 4.79 12.99 6.74
CA TYR A 161 3.87 12.37 7.69
C TYR A 161 2.73 13.33 7.95
N PHE A 162 1.59 12.82 8.42
CA PHE A 162 0.49 13.69 8.83
C PHE A 162 0.87 14.44 10.12
N ASN A 163 0.34 15.65 10.26
CA ASN A 163 0.30 16.33 11.53
C ASN A 163 -0.95 15.91 12.31
N SER A 164 -1.07 16.35 13.57
CA SER A 164 -2.21 16.04 14.43
C SER A 164 -3.50 16.78 14.09
N ASP A 165 -3.46 17.73 13.14
CA ASP A 165 -4.61 18.56 12.80
C ASP A 165 -5.63 17.75 12.01
N THR A 166 -6.85 17.70 12.50
CA THR A 166 -7.96 16.98 11.85
C THR A 166 -9.21 17.86 11.76
N LYS A 167 -10.01 17.64 10.72
CA LYS A 167 -11.36 18.21 10.59
C LYS A 167 -12.33 17.12 10.18
N LYS A 168 -13.54 17.19 10.68
CA LYS A 168 -14.60 16.28 10.23
C LYS A 168 -15.04 16.60 8.82
N LEU A 169 -15.36 15.57 8.04
CA LEU A 169 -15.97 15.74 6.73
C LEU A 169 -17.31 16.51 6.87
N GLY A 170 -17.53 17.52 6.00
CA GLY A 170 -18.73 18.36 6.05
C GLY A 170 -18.66 19.55 7.03
N GLU A 171 -17.71 19.61 7.95
CA GLU A 171 -17.60 20.67 8.96
C GLU A 171 -17.55 22.09 8.34
N ASN A 172 -16.85 22.26 7.22
CA ASN A 172 -16.75 23.57 6.56
C ASN A 172 -17.96 23.91 5.67
N MET A 173 -18.89 22.98 5.45
CA MET A 173 -20.12 23.20 4.67
C MET A 173 -21.29 23.59 5.57
N GLY A 174 -21.13 23.63 6.89
CA GLY A 174 -22.19 23.87 7.85
C GLY A 174 -23.20 22.72 7.94
N CYS A 175 -22.88 21.54 7.36
CA CYS A 175 -23.71 20.35 7.49
C CYS A 175 -23.47 19.74 8.87
N SER A 176 -24.55 19.60 9.65
CA SER A 176 -24.52 18.74 10.84
C SER A 176 -24.43 17.28 10.40
N ALA A 177 -23.82 16.43 11.22
CA ALA A 177 -23.61 15.01 10.94
C ALA A 177 -24.90 14.16 10.76
N GLU A 178 -26.05 14.80 10.69
CA GLU A 178 -27.38 14.19 10.53
C GLU A 178 -27.91 14.25 9.09
N ASP A 179 -27.20 14.90 8.15
CA ASP A 179 -27.58 15.01 6.75
C ASP A 179 -26.82 13.98 5.88
N ASP A 180 -27.14 12.71 6.03
CA ASP A 180 -26.58 11.59 5.25
C ASP A 180 -26.88 11.65 3.74
N SER A 181 -27.67 12.63 3.28
CA SER A 181 -28.11 12.71 1.88
C SER A 181 -27.18 13.48 0.94
N ILE A 182 -26.11 14.14 1.47
CA ILE A 182 -25.27 15.07 0.69
C ILE A 182 -23.82 14.56 0.53
N CYS A 183 -23.40 13.55 1.27
CA CYS A 183 -22.04 12.99 1.23
C CYS A 183 -22.02 11.56 0.68
N GLY A 184 -22.56 11.36 -0.52
CA GLY A 184 -22.50 10.10 -1.25
C GLY A 184 -21.38 10.09 -2.28
#